data_406ad9cf7aeeba38f33235e7c1ab2c86
#
_entry.id   406ad9cf7aeeba38f33235e7c1ab2c86
#
_cell.length_a   1.000
_cell.length_b   1.000
_cell.length_c   1.000
_cell.angle_alpha   90.00
_cell.angle_beta   90.00
_cell.angle_gamma   90.00
#
_symmetry.space_group_name_H-M   'P 1'
#
loop_
_entity.id
_entity.type
_entity.pdbx_description
1 polymer ?
#
loop_
_entity_poly.entity_id
_entity_poly.type
_entity_poly.pdbx_seq_one_letter_code
_entity_poly.pdbx_strand_id
1 'polypeptide(L)'
;FYFMEMNTRLQVEHPVTEMITGHDLVEWQLRVACGESLPVKQQDLAIHGHSIEARIYAENPDKGFLPAIGRLSHFAQPAAVEFIRNAAQDARAEPAAVRIDAGVRAGDAISPHYDPMIAKLIVWGASRDQALARMRAALADTHIVGLSTNVDFLSRLMVNPSFARAQLDTGLIERERAALFPAQSRVPHEVLALAVARVVADESAQAARERDDPWASRHGWRLNTQYMRT
;
A
#
# COMPACT_ATOMS: atom_id res chain seq x y z
N PHE A 1 -11.07 -25.28 22.55
CA PHE A 1 -11.69 -24.38 21.59
C PHE A 1 -12.87 -23.68 22.27
N TYR A 2 -12.86 -22.35 22.30
CA TYR A 2 -13.87 -21.55 22.98
C TYR A 2 -14.35 -20.44 22.05
N PHE A 3 -15.65 -20.14 22.10
CA PHE A 3 -16.20 -18.97 21.46
C PHE A 3 -15.80 -17.73 22.23
N MET A 4 -15.26 -16.72 21.57
CA MET A 4 -14.86 -15.45 22.17
C MET A 4 -15.80 -14.32 21.82
N GLU A 5 -15.98 -14.08 20.51
CA GLU A 5 -16.84 -13.01 20.01
C GLU A 5 -17.28 -13.27 18.56
N MET A 6 -18.25 -12.51 18.11
CA MET A 6 -18.67 -12.41 16.70
C MET A 6 -18.49 -10.99 16.21
N ASN A 7 -17.68 -10.79 15.19
CA ASN A 7 -17.54 -9.50 14.53
C ASN A 7 -18.72 -9.25 13.57
N THR A 8 -19.79 -8.65 14.08
CA THR A 8 -21.01 -8.37 13.31
C THR A 8 -20.90 -7.10 12.46
N ARG A 9 -19.83 -6.98 11.69
CA ARG A 9 -19.52 -5.85 10.82
C ARG A 9 -18.80 -6.33 9.57
N LEU A 10 -18.73 -5.47 8.55
CA LEU A 10 -17.83 -5.72 7.43
C LEU A 10 -16.39 -5.82 7.93
N GLN A 11 -15.70 -6.90 7.56
CA GLN A 11 -14.30 -7.09 7.90
C GLN A 11 -13.40 -6.29 6.95
N VAL A 12 -12.28 -5.78 7.44
CA VAL A 12 -11.30 -5.07 6.59
C VAL A 12 -10.84 -5.97 5.46
N GLU A 13 -10.64 -7.26 5.77
CA GLU A 13 -10.16 -8.31 4.86
C GLU A 13 -11.23 -8.95 3.96
N HIS A 14 -12.46 -8.40 3.89
CA HIS A 14 -13.51 -8.89 2.97
C HIS A 14 -13.03 -9.04 1.50
N PRO A 15 -12.09 -8.20 0.99
CA PRO A 15 -11.62 -8.36 -0.38
C PRO A 15 -10.97 -9.70 -0.68
N VAL A 16 -10.36 -10.36 0.32
CA VAL A 16 -9.82 -11.72 0.14
C VAL A 16 -10.95 -12.69 -0.21
N THR A 17 -12.06 -12.64 0.52
CA THR A 17 -13.24 -13.46 0.24
C THR A 17 -13.84 -13.15 -1.13
N GLU A 18 -13.95 -11.85 -1.45
CA GLU A 18 -14.46 -11.41 -2.76
C GLU A 18 -13.62 -11.93 -3.91
N MET A 19 -12.28 -11.87 -3.78
CA MET A 19 -11.36 -12.32 -4.82
C MET A 19 -11.40 -13.83 -5.08
N ILE A 20 -11.66 -14.65 -4.05
CA ILE A 20 -11.70 -16.11 -4.20
C ILE A 20 -13.09 -16.66 -4.48
N THR A 21 -14.16 -15.88 -4.28
CA THR A 21 -15.55 -16.32 -4.51
C THR A 21 -16.21 -15.62 -5.68
N GLY A 22 -15.67 -14.48 -6.12
CA GLY A 22 -16.26 -13.66 -7.19
C GLY A 22 -17.52 -12.90 -6.77
N HIS A 23 -17.76 -12.72 -5.47
CA HIS A 23 -18.93 -12.03 -4.94
C HIS A 23 -18.56 -10.69 -4.33
N ASP A 24 -19.45 -9.71 -4.46
CA ASP A 24 -19.33 -8.39 -3.83
C ASP A 24 -20.12 -8.37 -2.52
N LEU A 25 -19.39 -8.45 -1.39
CA LEU A 25 -20.02 -8.52 -0.06
C LEU A 25 -20.63 -7.17 0.36
N VAL A 26 -20.11 -6.06 -0.12
CA VAL A 26 -20.67 -4.73 0.15
C VAL A 26 -22.01 -4.58 -0.55
N GLU A 27 -22.10 -4.99 -1.81
CA GLU A 27 -23.37 -5.02 -2.54
C GLU A 27 -24.39 -5.93 -1.84
N TRP A 28 -23.97 -7.10 -1.36
CA TRP A 28 -24.86 -8.00 -0.64
C TRP A 28 -25.42 -7.35 0.62
N GLN A 29 -24.62 -6.62 1.36
CA GLN A 29 -25.12 -5.87 2.52
C GLN A 29 -26.19 -4.85 2.13
N LEU A 30 -25.99 -4.11 1.03
CA LEU A 30 -26.96 -3.14 0.54
C LEU A 30 -28.26 -3.82 0.08
N ARG A 31 -28.16 -4.91 -0.65
CA ARG A 31 -29.34 -5.70 -1.10
C ARG A 31 -30.15 -6.24 0.07
N VAL A 32 -29.49 -6.86 1.04
CA VAL A 32 -30.14 -7.39 2.24
C VAL A 32 -30.77 -6.27 3.07
N ALA A 33 -30.11 -5.12 3.18
CA ALA A 33 -30.68 -3.94 3.84
C ALA A 33 -31.93 -3.40 3.11
N CYS A 34 -32.03 -3.61 1.79
CA CYS A 34 -33.25 -3.29 1.00
C CYS A 34 -34.34 -4.37 1.10
N GLY A 35 -34.12 -5.44 1.88
CA GLY A 35 -35.10 -6.51 2.08
C GLY A 35 -34.99 -7.67 1.09
N GLU A 36 -33.93 -7.71 0.25
CA GLU A 36 -33.67 -8.85 -0.63
C GLU A 36 -33.12 -10.05 0.16
N SER A 37 -33.39 -11.25 -0.32
CA SER A 37 -32.74 -12.46 0.17
C SER A 37 -31.28 -12.52 -0.27
N LEU A 38 -30.45 -13.32 0.44
CA LEU A 38 -29.07 -13.56 0.02
C LEU A 38 -29.03 -14.09 -1.42
N PRO A 39 -28.18 -13.53 -2.29
CA PRO A 39 -28.12 -13.85 -3.72
C PRO A 39 -27.71 -15.29 -4.01
N VAL A 40 -26.98 -15.95 -3.08
CA VAL A 40 -26.38 -17.28 -3.25
C VAL A 40 -26.65 -18.12 -2.02
N LYS A 41 -26.88 -19.42 -2.24
CA LYS A 41 -27.03 -20.40 -1.15
C LYS A 41 -25.66 -20.96 -0.77
N GLN A 42 -25.54 -21.48 0.46
CA GLN A 42 -24.28 -22.02 0.99
C GLN A 42 -23.67 -23.11 0.10
N GLN A 43 -24.49 -23.99 -0.48
CA GLN A 43 -24.00 -25.06 -1.34
C GLN A 43 -23.49 -24.63 -2.71
N ASP A 44 -23.81 -23.39 -3.11
CA ASP A 44 -23.44 -22.84 -4.41
C ASP A 44 -22.13 -22.01 -4.31
N LEU A 45 -21.61 -21.83 -3.08
CA LEU A 45 -20.36 -21.13 -2.84
C LEU A 45 -19.18 -22.05 -3.17
N ALA A 46 -18.25 -21.54 -3.97
CA ALA A 46 -17.00 -22.21 -4.32
C ALA A 46 -15.81 -21.29 -4.12
N ILE A 47 -14.69 -21.86 -3.71
CA ILE A 47 -13.42 -21.14 -3.57
C ILE A 47 -12.59 -21.40 -4.83
N HIS A 48 -12.13 -20.31 -5.48
CA HIS A 48 -11.29 -20.34 -6.67
C HIS A 48 -9.95 -19.68 -6.38
N GLY A 49 -8.87 -20.44 -6.50
CA GLY A 49 -7.52 -19.94 -6.30
C GLY A 49 -7.20 -19.57 -4.85
N HIS A 50 -6.33 -18.60 -4.68
CA HIS A 50 -5.83 -18.12 -3.40
C HIS A 50 -5.65 -16.61 -3.44
N SER A 51 -6.03 -15.91 -2.39
CA SER A 51 -5.85 -14.47 -2.26
C SER A 51 -5.08 -14.11 -1.00
N ILE A 52 -4.31 -13.03 -1.08
CA ILE A 52 -3.56 -12.46 0.04
C ILE A 52 -3.86 -10.96 0.07
N GLU A 53 -4.15 -10.44 1.25
CA GLU A 53 -4.26 -9.02 1.52
C GLU A 53 -3.10 -8.55 2.38
N ALA A 54 -2.50 -7.42 2.01
CA ALA A 54 -1.55 -6.68 2.81
C ALA A 54 -2.12 -5.30 3.13
N ARG A 55 -2.21 -4.95 4.42
CA ARG A 55 -2.58 -3.62 4.86
C ARG A 55 -1.33 -2.76 4.90
N ILE A 56 -1.28 -1.73 4.08
CA ILE A 56 -0.18 -0.76 4.03
C ILE A 56 -0.48 0.34 5.03
N TYR A 57 0.37 0.45 6.05
CA TYR A 57 0.25 1.40 7.13
C TYR A 57 1.38 2.43 7.12
N ALA A 58 1.02 3.67 7.49
CA ALA A 58 1.98 4.70 7.89
C ALA A 58 2.47 4.40 9.32
N GLU A 59 3.45 3.52 9.44
CA GLU A 59 4.03 3.09 10.72
C GLU A 59 5.50 2.73 10.55
N ASN A 60 6.25 2.75 11.66
CA ASN A 60 7.66 2.40 11.66
C ASN A 60 7.87 1.03 12.30
N PRO A 61 8.12 -0.04 11.51
CA PRO A 61 8.35 -1.39 12.02
C PRO A 61 9.56 -1.47 12.96
N ASP A 62 10.64 -0.73 12.68
CA ASP A 62 11.88 -0.74 13.49
C ASP A 62 11.67 -0.11 14.88
N LYS A 63 10.61 0.69 15.03
CA LYS A 63 10.19 1.31 16.30
C LYS A 63 8.96 0.64 16.90
N GLY A 64 8.76 -0.65 16.67
CA GLY A 64 7.63 -1.41 17.21
C GLY A 64 6.30 -1.00 16.61
N PHE A 65 6.27 -0.68 15.30
CA PHE A 65 5.06 -0.30 14.56
C PHE A 65 4.38 0.97 15.09
N LEU A 66 5.15 1.91 15.63
CA LEU A 66 4.60 3.21 16.02
C LEU A 66 4.06 3.94 14.78
N PRO A 67 2.85 4.52 14.87
CA PRO A 67 2.27 5.31 13.79
C PRO A 67 3.19 6.45 13.35
N ALA A 68 3.32 6.63 12.04
CA ALA A 68 4.04 7.73 11.42
C ALA A 68 3.03 8.74 10.87
N ILE A 69 3.14 9.98 11.34
CA ILE A 69 2.33 11.11 10.85
C ILE A 69 3.16 11.93 9.87
N GLY A 70 2.52 12.51 8.89
CA GLY A 70 3.20 13.32 7.88
C GLY A 70 2.41 13.45 6.60
N ARG A 71 3.08 13.94 5.55
CA ARG A 71 2.49 14.12 4.23
C ARG A 71 3.04 13.08 3.25
N LEU A 72 2.16 12.48 2.47
CA LEU A 72 2.51 11.62 1.34
C LEU A 72 3.04 12.49 0.20
N SER A 73 4.34 12.78 0.18
CA SER A 73 4.96 13.59 -0.89
C SER A 73 4.99 12.85 -2.22
N HIS A 74 5.00 11.52 -2.18
CA HIS A 74 4.87 10.65 -3.34
C HIS A 74 4.11 9.38 -2.95
N PHE A 75 3.18 8.96 -3.81
CA PHE A 75 2.46 7.70 -3.69
C PHE A 75 2.23 7.12 -5.08
N ALA A 76 3.05 6.15 -5.46
CA ALA A 76 2.86 5.35 -6.66
C ALA A 76 2.36 3.97 -6.27
N GLN A 77 1.37 3.51 -6.99
CA GLN A 77 0.71 2.22 -6.81
C GLN A 77 1.08 1.30 -7.97
N PRO A 78 1.12 -0.04 -7.75
CA PRO A 78 1.24 -0.99 -8.85
C PRO A 78 0.04 -0.88 -9.80
N ALA A 79 0.22 -1.36 -11.02
CA ALA A 79 -0.91 -1.51 -11.93
C ALA A 79 -1.94 -2.43 -11.31
N ALA A 80 -3.11 -1.89 -11.03
CA ALA A 80 -4.23 -2.59 -10.44
C ALA A 80 -5.41 -2.57 -11.40
N VAL A 81 -6.27 -3.58 -11.29
CA VAL A 81 -7.54 -3.62 -11.99
C VAL A 81 -8.66 -3.37 -11.00
N GLU A 82 -9.70 -2.72 -11.47
CA GLU A 82 -10.93 -2.60 -10.70
C GLU A 82 -11.50 -4.01 -10.42
N PHE A 83 -12.11 -4.20 -9.26
CA PHE A 83 -12.77 -5.46 -8.92
C PHE A 83 -13.92 -5.71 -9.90
N ILE A 84 -13.76 -6.71 -10.77
CA ILE A 84 -14.80 -7.09 -11.73
C ILE A 84 -15.68 -8.16 -11.07
N ARG A 85 -16.87 -7.77 -10.71
CA ARG A 85 -17.88 -8.54 -9.99
C ARG A 85 -18.26 -9.88 -10.61
N ASN A 86 -18.09 -10.15 -11.86
CA ASN A 86 -18.60 -11.32 -12.55
C ASN A 86 -17.51 -12.28 -13.06
N ALA A 87 -16.29 -12.14 -12.56
CA ALA A 87 -15.20 -13.04 -12.97
C ALA A 87 -15.49 -14.51 -12.65
N ALA A 88 -16.31 -14.78 -11.60
CA ALA A 88 -16.76 -16.15 -11.27
C ALA A 88 -17.90 -16.68 -12.16
N GLN A 89 -18.65 -15.81 -12.83
CA GLN A 89 -19.72 -16.21 -13.76
C GLN A 89 -19.19 -16.44 -15.18
N ASP A 90 -18.09 -15.84 -15.54
CA ASP A 90 -17.38 -16.17 -16.77
C ASP A 90 -16.19 -17.06 -16.40
N ALA A 91 -16.39 -18.37 -16.51
CA ALA A 91 -15.36 -19.38 -16.23
C ALA A 91 -14.08 -19.23 -17.10
N ARG A 92 -14.03 -18.27 -18.01
CA ARG A 92 -12.90 -17.94 -18.87
C ARG A 92 -12.21 -16.64 -18.47
N ALA A 93 -12.81 -15.82 -17.62
CA ALA A 93 -12.19 -14.59 -17.12
C ALA A 93 -11.29 -14.91 -15.93
N GLU A 94 -9.98 -14.66 -16.06
CA GLU A 94 -9.12 -14.68 -14.89
C GLU A 94 -9.54 -13.54 -13.93
N PRO A 95 -9.66 -13.81 -12.63
CA PRO A 95 -9.91 -12.77 -11.64
C PRO A 95 -8.84 -11.68 -11.72
N ALA A 96 -9.21 -10.48 -11.34
CA ALA A 96 -8.27 -9.38 -11.19
C ALA A 96 -7.02 -9.83 -10.42
N ALA A 97 -5.83 -9.68 -11.05
CA ALA A 97 -4.59 -10.16 -10.44
C ALA A 97 -4.17 -9.32 -9.23
N VAL A 98 -4.44 -8.01 -9.27
CA VAL A 98 -4.10 -7.02 -8.23
C VAL A 98 -5.26 -6.05 -8.06
N ARG A 99 -5.65 -5.81 -6.82
CA ARG A 99 -6.64 -4.81 -6.40
C ARG A 99 -6.03 -3.91 -5.34
N ILE A 100 -6.35 -2.62 -5.39
CA ILE A 100 -5.95 -1.65 -4.39
C ILE A 100 -7.16 -0.87 -3.92
N ASP A 101 -7.40 -0.90 -2.61
CA ASP A 101 -8.38 -0.06 -1.94
C ASP A 101 -7.62 1.00 -1.14
N ALA A 102 -7.52 2.22 -1.65
CA ALA A 102 -6.78 3.32 -1.01
C ALA A 102 -7.73 4.43 -0.56
N GLY A 103 -7.51 4.93 0.65
CA GLY A 103 -8.24 6.05 1.22
C GLY A 103 -7.55 7.40 1.03
N VAL A 104 -6.33 7.42 0.47
CA VAL A 104 -5.49 8.61 0.35
C VAL A 104 -4.80 8.68 -1.01
N ARG A 105 -4.30 9.88 -1.36
CA ARG A 105 -3.60 10.19 -2.60
C ARG A 105 -2.26 10.87 -2.30
N ALA A 106 -1.40 10.95 -3.30
CA ALA A 106 -0.20 11.77 -3.21
C ALA A 106 -0.58 13.22 -2.85
N GLY A 107 0.11 13.78 -1.88
CA GLY A 107 -0.17 15.11 -1.33
C GLY A 107 -1.07 15.13 -0.09
N ASP A 108 -1.77 14.05 0.23
CA ASP A 108 -2.60 13.96 1.44
C ASP A 108 -1.73 13.82 2.71
N ALA A 109 -2.32 14.17 3.85
CA ALA A 109 -1.69 14.05 5.16
C ALA A 109 -2.28 12.87 5.94
N ILE A 110 -1.40 12.08 6.55
CA ILE A 110 -1.76 11.09 7.55
C ILE A 110 -1.74 11.78 8.92
N SER A 111 -2.89 11.82 9.57
CA SER A 111 -3.07 12.51 10.84
C SER A 111 -3.10 11.52 12.03
N PRO A 112 -2.84 11.98 13.27
CA PRO A 112 -2.93 11.13 14.45
C PRO A 112 -4.39 10.84 14.89
N HIS A 113 -5.39 11.42 14.23
CA HIS A 113 -6.79 11.35 14.64
C HIS A 113 -7.55 10.16 14.02
N TYR A 114 -6.98 9.53 13.01
CA TYR A 114 -7.56 8.39 12.27
C TYR A 114 -6.56 7.24 12.21
N ASP A 115 -7.06 6.07 11.84
CA ASP A 115 -6.23 4.90 11.53
C ASP A 115 -5.19 5.27 10.46
N PRO A 116 -3.89 4.98 10.70
CA PRO A 116 -2.83 5.33 9.76
C PRO A 116 -2.77 4.42 8.53
N MET A 117 -3.81 3.65 8.23
CA MET A 117 -3.88 2.80 7.05
C MET A 117 -3.93 3.65 5.78
N ILE A 118 -2.94 3.43 4.89
CA ILE A 118 -2.82 4.11 3.60
C ILE A 118 -3.66 3.40 2.55
N ALA A 119 -3.50 2.08 2.46
CA ALA A 119 -4.18 1.26 1.46
C ALA A 119 -4.25 -0.21 1.89
N LYS A 120 -5.16 -0.94 1.27
CA LYS A 120 -5.13 -2.40 1.21
C LYS A 120 -4.64 -2.80 -0.17
N LEU A 121 -3.66 -3.67 -0.21
CA LEU A 121 -3.16 -4.30 -1.42
C LEU A 121 -3.61 -5.75 -1.42
N ILE A 122 -4.42 -6.15 -2.38
CA ILE A 122 -5.00 -7.48 -2.48
C ILE A 122 -4.54 -8.11 -3.79
N VAL A 123 -4.11 -9.36 -3.72
CA VAL A 123 -3.70 -10.11 -4.91
C VAL A 123 -4.43 -11.46 -4.96
N TRP A 124 -4.66 -11.94 -6.17
CA TRP A 124 -5.19 -13.27 -6.41
C TRP A 124 -4.18 -14.10 -7.23
N GLY A 125 -4.18 -15.39 -7.03
CA GLY A 125 -3.43 -16.39 -7.82
C GLY A 125 -4.15 -17.73 -7.85
N ALA A 126 -3.90 -18.54 -8.88
CA ALA A 126 -4.45 -19.90 -8.96
C ALA A 126 -3.93 -20.81 -7.81
N SER A 127 -2.79 -20.44 -7.21
CA SER A 127 -2.22 -21.10 -6.04
C SER A 127 -1.67 -20.06 -5.05
N ARG A 128 -1.36 -20.51 -3.81
CA ARG A 128 -0.68 -19.67 -2.81
C ARG A 128 0.65 -19.14 -3.32
N ASP A 129 1.46 -19.95 -3.99
CA ASP A 129 2.76 -19.55 -4.51
C ASP A 129 2.62 -18.43 -5.56
N GLN A 130 1.62 -18.55 -6.44
CA GLN A 130 1.34 -17.50 -7.42
C GLN A 130 0.85 -16.21 -6.75
N ALA A 131 -0.03 -16.31 -5.74
CA ALA A 131 -0.47 -15.15 -4.98
C ALA A 131 0.70 -14.47 -4.24
N LEU A 132 1.60 -15.25 -3.63
CA LEU A 132 2.81 -14.72 -3.00
C LEU A 132 3.74 -14.02 -4.00
N ALA A 133 3.95 -14.61 -5.17
CA ALA A 133 4.76 -14.01 -6.23
C ALA A 133 4.17 -12.67 -6.70
N ARG A 134 2.84 -12.61 -6.89
CA ARG A 134 2.12 -11.38 -7.25
C ARG A 134 2.18 -10.32 -6.14
N MET A 135 2.03 -10.72 -4.87
CA MET A 135 2.13 -9.77 -3.75
C MET A 135 3.53 -9.17 -3.68
N ARG A 136 4.57 -9.96 -3.88
CA ARG A 136 5.96 -9.48 -3.91
C ARG A 136 6.18 -8.46 -5.02
N ALA A 137 5.70 -8.75 -6.23
CA ALA A 137 5.80 -7.82 -7.36
C ALA A 137 5.02 -6.53 -7.07
N ALA A 138 3.79 -6.63 -6.57
CA ALA A 138 2.97 -5.47 -6.26
C ALA A 138 3.54 -4.60 -5.13
N LEU A 139 4.14 -5.21 -4.10
CA LEU A 139 4.85 -4.46 -3.04
C LEU A 139 6.10 -3.77 -3.57
N ALA A 140 6.83 -4.40 -4.52
CA ALA A 140 8.02 -3.79 -5.15
C ALA A 140 7.66 -2.56 -6.00
N ASP A 141 6.46 -2.53 -6.58
CA ASP A 141 5.95 -1.40 -7.36
C ASP A 141 5.20 -0.35 -6.49
N THR A 142 5.10 -0.59 -5.19
CA THR A 142 4.47 0.35 -4.25
C THR A 142 5.51 1.31 -3.70
N HIS A 143 5.46 2.58 -4.10
CA HIS A 143 6.41 3.60 -3.67
C HIS A 143 5.73 4.69 -2.88
N ILE A 144 6.13 4.85 -1.62
CA ILE A 144 5.59 5.84 -0.69
C ILE A 144 6.74 6.65 -0.12
N VAL A 145 6.65 7.98 -0.24
CA VAL A 145 7.67 8.91 0.27
C VAL A 145 7.01 9.98 1.12
N GLY A 146 7.70 10.37 2.20
CA GLY A 146 7.28 11.45 3.11
C GLY A 146 7.03 11.00 4.54
N LEU A 147 6.85 9.68 4.75
CA LEU A 147 6.67 9.07 6.07
C LEU A 147 7.16 7.61 6.06
N SER A 148 7.34 7.04 7.25
CA SER A 148 7.69 5.61 7.38
C SER A 148 6.46 4.75 7.11
N THR A 149 6.68 3.62 6.44
CA THR A 149 5.63 2.63 6.14
C THR A 149 6.10 1.22 6.46
N ASN A 150 5.17 0.29 6.50
CA ASN A 150 5.47 -1.14 6.70
C ASN A 150 5.75 -1.91 5.40
N VAL A 151 5.86 -1.26 4.24
CA VAL A 151 6.03 -1.91 2.92
C VAL A 151 7.24 -2.84 2.89
N ASP A 152 8.40 -2.38 3.39
CA ASP A 152 9.62 -3.20 3.44
C ASP A 152 9.49 -4.41 4.36
N PHE A 153 8.82 -4.24 5.51
CA PHE A 153 8.51 -5.34 6.42
C PHE A 153 7.60 -6.38 5.74
N LEU A 154 6.54 -5.94 5.06
CA LEU A 154 5.65 -6.81 4.30
C LEU A 154 6.39 -7.54 3.19
N SER A 155 7.28 -6.87 2.47
CA SER A 155 8.11 -7.48 1.42
C SER A 155 8.99 -8.59 1.96
N ARG A 156 9.62 -8.39 3.12
CA ARG A 156 10.41 -9.42 3.82
C ARG A 156 9.55 -10.58 4.30
N LEU A 157 8.35 -10.29 4.79
CA LEU A 157 7.39 -11.31 5.22
C LEU A 157 6.98 -12.23 4.06
N MET A 158 6.73 -11.66 2.88
CA MET A 158 6.33 -12.45 1.70
C MET A 158 7.39 -13.44 1.21
N VAL A 159 8.66 -13.24 1.54
CA VAL A 159 9.74 -14.17 1.21
C VAL A 159 10.13 -15.09 2.37
N ASN A 160 9.57 -14.86 3.56
CA ASN A 160 9.86 -15.69 4.73
C ASN A 160 9.34 -17.11 4.54
N PRO A 161 10.17 -18.16 4.74
CA PRO A 161 9.78 -19.54 4.50
C PRO A 161 8.61 -20.03 5.38
N SER A 162 8.53 -19.56 6.61
CA SER A 162 7.44 -19.93 7.53
C SER A 162 6.11 -19.34 7.05
N PHE A 163 6.12 -18.08 6.59
CA PHE A 163 4.94 -17.44 6.00
C PHE A 163 4.53 -18.10 4.68
N ALA A 164 5.49 -18.38 3.79
CA ALA A 164 5.24 -19.01 2.50
C ALA A 164 4.57 -20.38 2.66
N ARG A 165 5.00 -21.17 3.64
CA ARG A 165 4.44 -22.51 3.95
C ARG A 165 3.20 -22.48 4.83
N ALA A 166 2.64 -21.30 5.11
CA ALA A 166 1.48 -21.11 5.98
C ALA A 166 1.69 -21.67 7.42
N GLN A 167 2.92 -21.67 7.92
CA GLN A 167 3.25 -22.01 9.30
C GLN A 167 3.04 -20.78 10.18
N LEU A 168 1.77 -20.45 10.40
CA LEU A 168 1.35 -19.17 10.99
C LEU A 168 0.87 -19.37 12.42
N ASP A 169 1.48 -18.63 13.34
CA ASP A 169 1.06 -18.50 14.73
C ASP A 169 1.39 -17.08 15.24
N THR A 170 0.91 -16.74 16.41
CA THR A 170 1.13 -15.42 17.04
C THR A 170 2.60 -15.15 17.37
N GLY A 171 3.46 -16.17 17.42
CA GLY A 171 4.90 -16.06 17.66
C GLY A 171 5.76 -15.90 16.40
N LEU A 172 5.16 -15.93 15.20
CA LEU A 172 5.90 -15.88 13.94
C LEU A 172 6.87 -14.70 13.86
N ILE A 173 6.39 -13.50 14.13
CA ILE A 173 7.19 -12.26 14.01
C ILE A 173 8.40 -12.31 14.96
N GLU A 174 8.19 -12.74 16.19
CA GLU A 174 9.29 -12.81 17.17
C GLU A 174 10.28 -13.92 16.82
N ARG A 175 9.81 -15.07 16.38
CA ARG A 175 10.65 -16.20 15.95
C ARG A 175 11.50 -15.86 14.74
N GLU A 176 10.96 -15.12 13.80
CA GLU A 176 11.61 -14.72 12.54
C GLU A 176 12.23 -13.31 12.59
N ARG A 177 12.37 -12.75 13.80
CA ARG A 177 12.77 -11.37 14.03
C ARG A 177 14.02 -10.96 13.27
N ALA A 178 15.05 -11.79 13.27
CA ALA A 178 16.32 -11.50 12.59
C ALA A 178 16.16 -11.33 11.06
N ALA A 179 15.24 -12.09 10.45
CA ALA A 179 14.95 -12.00 9.02
C ALA A 179 14.02 -10.84 8.68
N LEU A 180 13.06 -10.55 9.57
CA LEU A 180 12.06 -9.51 9.35
C LEU A 180 12.57 -8.10 9.68
N PHE A 181 13.54 -7.97 10.61
CA PHE A 181 14.13 -6.70 11.05
C PHE A 181 15.67 -6.74 10.91
N PRO A 182 16.20 -6.84 9.68
CA PRO A 182 17.64 -6.81 9.47
C PRO A 182 18.21 -5.46 9.88
N ALA A 183 19.50 -5.44 10.25
CA ALA A 183 20.19 -4.19 10.53
C ALA A 183 20.14 -3.27 9.29
N GLN A 184 19.89 -1.98 9.52
CA GLN A 184 19.84 -1.00 8.44
C GLN A 184 21.18 -0.95 7.69
N SER A 185 21.14 -1.14 6.38
CA SER A 185 22.31 -0.95 5.52
C SER A 185 22.56 0.55 5.31
N ARG A 186 23.83 0.91 5.11
CA ARG A 186 24.16 2.27 4.69
C ARG A 186 23.58 2.53 3.30
N VAL A 187 23.06 3.76 3.12
CA VAL A 187 22.60 4.18 1.80
C VAL A 187 23.77 4.14 0.82
N PRO A 188 23.65 3.47 -0.33
CA PRO A 188 24.69 3.46 -1.35
C PRO A 188 25.04 4.87 -1.82
N HIS A 189 26.32 5.11 -2.12
CA HIS A 189 26.78 6.43 -2.57
C HIS A 189 26.12 6.85 -3.89
N GLU A 190 25.79 5.90 -4.74
CA GLU A 190 25.07 6.13 -6.01
C GLU A 190 23.69 6.71 -5.77
N VAL A 191 22.97 6.21 -4.77
CA VAL A 191 21.65 6.73 -4.39
C VAL A 191 21.75 8.16 -3.84
N LEU A 192 22.79 8.42 -3.02
CA LEU A 192 23.05 9.77 -2.53
C LEU A 192 23.41 10.73 -3.68
N ALA A 193 24.24 10.28 -4.63
CA ALA A 193 24.59 11.08 -5.81
C ALA A 193 23.37 11.41 -6.66
N LEU A 194 22.46 10.45 -6.89
CA LEU A 194 21.19 10.68 -7.59
C LEU A 194 20.28 11.66 -6.85
N ALA A 195 20.19 11.55 -5.53
CA ALA A 195 19.40 12.46 -4.71
C ALA A 195 19.92 13.90 -4.80
N VAL A 196 21.24 14.08 -4.70
CA VAL A 196 21.90 15.38 -4.87
C VAL A 196 21.67 15.94 -6.29
N ALA A 197 21.87 15.11 -7.31
CA ALA A 197 21.64 15.52 -8.71
C ALA A 197 20.20 15.98 -8.94
N ARG A 198 19.23 15.31 -8.32
CA ARG A 198 17.82 15.72 -8.38
C ARG A 198 17.57 17.07 -7.71
N VAL A 199 18.09 17.28 -6.49
CA VAL A 199 17.96 18.57 -5.78
C VAL A 199 18.54 19.71 -6.62
N VAL A 200 19.76 19.52 -7.15
CA VAL A 200 20.43 20.54 -7.99
C VAL A 200 19.62 20.82 -9.27
N ALA A 201 19.04 19.79 -9.90
CA ALA A 201 18.20 19.97 -11.08
C ALA A 201 16.92 20.76 -10.76
N ASP A 202 16.27 20.46 -9.63
CA ASP A 202 15.06 21.17 -9.20
C ASP A 202 15.36 22.64 -8.85
N GLU A 203 16.46 22.90 -8.15
CA GLU A 203 16.92 24.28 -7.86
C GLU A 203 17.25 25.05 -9.14
N SER A 204 17.90 24.40 -10.10
CA SER A 204 18.23 24.99 -11.40
C SER A 204 16.98 25.33 -12.20
N ALA A 205 15.99 24.45 -12.20
CA ALA A 205 14.71 24.65 -12.88
C ALA A 205 13.90 25.79 -12.21
N GLN A 206 13.95 25.88 -10.88
CA GLN A 206 13.32 26.97 -10.15
C GLN A 206 14.00 28.32 -10.44
N ALA A 207 15.33 28.37 -10.42
CA ALA A 207 16.10 29.56 -10.75
C ALA A 207 15.88 30.04 -12.21
N ALA A 208 15.65 29.11 -13.14
CA ALA A 208 15.31 29.45 -14.52
C ALA A 208 13.93 30.13 -14.60
N ARG A 209 12.92 29.59 -13.91
CA ARG A 209 11.55 30.16 -13.85
C ARG A 209 11.55 31.55 -13.19
N GLU A 210 12.34 31.75 -12.16
CA GLU A 210 12.46 33.03 -11.47
C GLU A 210 13.15 34.12 -12.34
N ARG A 211 13.98 33.72 -13.32
CA ARG A 211 14.57 34.67 -14.30
C ARG A 211 13.56 35.13 -15.34
N ASP A 212 12.61 34.29 -15.70
CA ASP A 212 11.59 34.62 -16.72
C ASP A 212 10.40 35.39 -16.14
N ASP A 213 10.22 35.39 -14.80
CA ASP A 213 9.18 36.16 -14.11
C ASP A 213 9.79 37.07 -13.04
N PRO A 214 9.96 38.37 -13.35
CA PRO A 214 10.48 39.34 -12.41
C PRO A 214 9.67 39.48 -11.12
N TRP A 215 8.40 39.08 -11.14
CA TRP A 215 7.50 39.19 -9.99
C TRP A 215 7.48 37.92 -9.12
N ALA A 216 7.95 36.78 -9.63
CA ALA A 216 8.09 35.54 -8.90
C ALA A 216 9.38 35.49 -8.06
N SER A 217 10.30 36.41 -8.25
CA SER A 217 11.55 36.48 -7.50
C SER A 217 11.30 36.67 -6.00
N ARG A 218 11.71 35.71 -5.18
CA ARG A 218 11.64 35.77 -3.71
C ARG A 218 12.72 36.68 -3.11
N HIS A 219 13.71 37.04 -3.89
CA HIS A 219 14.75 38.02 -3.51
C HIS A 219 14.24 39.42 -3.83
N GLY A 220 13.70 40.10 -2.85
CA GLY A 220 13.11 41.41 -3.01
C GLY A 220 13.97 42.32 -3.88
N TRP A 221 13.36 42.95 -4.88
CA TRP A 221 14.01 43.87 -5.81
C TRP A 221 14.69 44.98 -5.04
N ARG A 222 16.02 45.06 -5.10
CA ARG A 222 16.79 46.15 -4.48
C ARG A 222 17.39 47.01 -5.58
N LEU A 223 16.98 48.24 -5.63
CA LEU A 223 17.42 49.22 -6.62
C LEU A 223 18.95 49.47 -6.64
N ASN A 224 19.73 48.97 -5.66
CA ASN A 224 21.14 49.28 -5.47
C ASN A 224 22.07 48.10 -5.25
N THR A 225 21.78 46.95 -5.86
CA THR A 225 22.66 45.76 -5.77
C THR A 225 23.99 45.90 -6.53
N GLN A 226 24.19 46.96 -7.31
CA GLN A 226 25.46 47.21 -8.05
C GLN A 226 26.61 47.77 -7.21
N TYR A 227 26.37 48.22 -5.98
CA TYR A 227 27.39 48.88 -5.16
C TYR A 227 28.03 48.02 -4.07
N MET A 228 27.78 46.71 -4.01
CA MET A 228 28.40 45.81 -3.03
C MET A 228 29.32 44.76 -3.68
N ARG A 229 30.06 45.13 -4.72
CA ARG A 229 31.21 44.37 -5.21
C ARG A 229 32.43 45.30 -5.21
N THR A 230 33.02 45.45 -4.06
CA THR A 230 34.45 45.73 -3.85
C THR A 230 34.95 44.83 -2.74
#